data_984cba6fe02ca1512faac91f4579e585
#
_entry.id   984cba6fe02ca1512faac91f4579e585
#
_cell.length_a   1.000
_cell.length_b   1.000
_cell.length_c   1.000
_cell.angle_alpha   90.00
_cell.angle_beta   90.00
_cell.angle_gamma   90.00
#
_symmetry.space_group_name_H-M   'P 1'
#
loop_
_entity.id
_entity.type
_entity.pdbx_description
1 polymer ?
#
loop_
_entity_poly.entity_id
_entity_poly.type
_entity_poly.pdbx_seq_one_letter_code
_entity_poly.pdbx_strand_id
1 'polypeptide(L)'
;MIARFLIAAAVIGSTAIRPLDAQSRPSAVFDWFEYTGHDSVFDKMRPGPNEFQNPILAGFYPDPSIVRRGDDYYLVNSSFSYFPGVPLFHSKDLVHWTQIGSVLTRPSQLQLDSAGVSRGIFAPVIREHAGTFYMITTIADRGNFVVTAKDPAGAWSDPVWLPEIADAIDPSLFFDDDGKAYVVNNGPPVGQPLYSGHRAIWVQQFDVAGMKLIGPRKVIVNGGVDISKKPIWIEAPHIFKHDGKYFLICAEGGTADQHSEVVFRADSPMGPYAPGPINPILTQRHLDPNRPFPITSTGHADFVETQNGEWWAVFLGVRPYGDNLYNTGRETWLLPVRWENGWPMILAGNATVPYVLQRPKLPAESAPKIAMSGNFAVRDDFASKTLAPYWEFVRTPRESFFDLMSHPGSLTLSARSAALGTRAQLSFVGRRQQHIDASASTAMRFTPTKPGEIAGLVAFQTDDFNYLLGVTLVNGKRSVQLIERDGRVPNKAPITVVTAPIPGAAGATVYLKITARGDKYDFSYATEPGQWTTLKADADGTILSSKVAGGFSSNFVGAMFGMYAYSP
;
A
#
# COMPACT_ATOMS: atom_id res chain seq x y z
N MET A 1 50.37 74.39 -21.10
CA MET A 1 48.86 74.42 -21.19
C MET A 1 48.33 73.05 -20.75
N ILE A 2 47.88 72.99 -19.51
CA ILE A 2 47.45 71.74 -18.90
C ILE A 2 45.91 71.72 -18.92
N ALA A 3 45.29 70.81 -19.67
CA ALA A 3 43.82 70.64 -19.75
C ALA A 3 43.37 69.71 -18.59
N ARG A 4 42.51 70.22 -17.72
CA ARG A 4 41.84 69.43 -16.65
C ARG A 4 40.60 68.83 -17.23
N PHE A 5 40.49 67.48 -17.20
CA PHE A 5 39.22 66.73 -17.44
C PHE A 5 38.46 66.60 -16.12
N LEU A 6 37.23 67.10 -16.09
CA LEU A 6 36.29 66.86 -15.03
C LEU A 6 35.55 65.52 -15.33
N ILE A 7 35.64 64.56 -14.40
CA ILE A 7 34.87 63.32 -14.45
C ILE A 7 33.59 63.56 -13.62
N ALA A 8 32.45 63.54 -14.25
CA ALA A 8 31.16 63.52 -13.58
C ALA A 8 30.84 62.08 -13.15
N ALA A 9 30.72 61.84 -11.86
CA ALA A 9 30.26 60.57 -11.31
C ALA A 9 28.74 60.51 -11.36
N ALA A 10 28.21 59.62 -12.18
CA ALA A 10 26.76 59.28 -12.18
C ALA A 10 26.49 58.33 -11.03
N VAL A 11 25.70 58.75 -10.05
CA VAL A 11 25.17 57.94 -8.98
C VAL A 11 23.99 57.12 -9.54
N ILE A 12 24.25 55.83 -9.81
CA ILE A 12 23.19 54.85 -10.16
C ILE A 12 22.52 54.46 -8.86
N GLY A 13 21.35 54.98 -8.60
CA GLY A 13 20.47 54.52 -7.50
C GLY A 13 20.03 53.09 -7.76
N SER A 14 20.58 52.14 -7.03
CA SER A 14 20.07 50.77 -7.00
C SER A 14 18.72 50.77 -6.24
N THR A 15 17.63 50.75 -6.98
CA THR A 15 16.32 50.35 -6.43
C THR A 15 16.43 48.87 -6.07
N ALA A 16 16.60 48.59 -4.78
CA ALA A 16 16.45 47.25 -4.24
C ALA A 16 15.00 46.79 -4.51
N ILE A 17 14.85 45.87 -5.46
CA ILE A 17 13.64 45.09 -5.63
C ILE A 17 13.48 44.29 -4.34
N ARG A 18 12.61 44.76 -3.44
CA ARG A 18 12.16 43.90 -2.32
C ARG A 18 11.55 42.65 -2.95
N PRO A 19 11.98 41.42 -2.55
CA PRO A 19 11.25 40.24 -2.93
C PRO A 19 9.80 40.46 -2.46
N LEU A 20 8.83 40.25 -3.35
CA LEU A 20 7.43 40.13 -2.99
C LEU A 20 7.37 39.16 -1.82
N ASP A 21 6.87 39.60 -0.67
CA ASP A 21 6.61 38.77 0.48
C ASP A 21 5.90 37.50 -0.01
N ALA A 22 6.59 36.37 0.04
CA ALA A 22 5.96 35.09 -0.09
C ALA A 22 5.00 35.03 1.11
N GLN A 23 3.72 35.35 0.89
CA GLN A 23 2.69 35.22 1.92
C GLN A 23 2.85 33.80 2.47
N SER A 24 3.20 33.69 3.75
CA SER A 24 3.38 32.42 4.39
C SER A 24 2.09 31.63 4.22
N ARG A 25 2.16 30.50 3.53
CA ARG A 25 1.00 29.63 3.34
C ARG A 25 0.44 29.26 4.71
N PRO A 26 -0.89 29.24 4.90
CA PRO A 26 -1.46 28.85 6.18
C PRO A 26 -1.05 27.42 6.53
N SER A 27 -0.89 27.18 7.82
CA SER A 27 -0.53 25.86 8.34
C SER A 27 -1.61 25.35 9.27
N ALA A 28 -1.87 24.06 9.22
CA ALA A 28 -2.69 23.34 10.18
C ALA A 28 -1.81 22.59 11.17
N VAL A 29 -2.11 22.69 12.46
CA VAL A 29 -1.38 22.01 13.53
C VAL A 29 -2.27 20.94 14.12
N PHE A 30 -1.83 19.69 14.04
CA PHE A 30 -2.50 18.51 14.58
C PHE A 30 -1.78 18.07 15.84
N ASP A 31 -2.46 18.15 16.98
CA ASP A 31 -1.84 17.87 18.29
C ASP A 31 -1.70 16.36 18.51
N TRP A 32 -2.55 15.56 17.91
CA TRP A 32 -2.51 14.10 17.92
C TRP A 32 -3.40 13.53 16.83
N PHE A 33 -3.17 12.27 16.50
CA PHE A 33 -4.05 11.45 15.67
C PHE A 33 -4.31 10.11 16.37
N GLU A 34 -5.56 9.68 16.41
CA GLU A 34 -5.95 8.41 17.01
C GLU A 34 -6.76 7.59 16.00
N TYR A 35 -6.38 6.32 15.85
CA TYR A 35 -7.08 5.31 15.08
C TYR A 35 -7.54 4.20 16.02
N THR A 36 -8.81 3.78 15.91
CA THR A 36 -9.35 2.62 16.62
C THR A 36 -10.06 1.74 15.61
N GLY A 37 -9.73 0.46 15.61
CA GLY A 37 -10.39 -0.55 14.78
C GLY A 37 -10.95 -1.67 15.64
N HIS A 38 -12.16 -2.12 15.32
CA HIS A 38 -12.85 -3.14 16.09
C HIS A 38 -13.82 -3.93 15.20
N ASP A 39 -13.32 -5.00 14.58
CA ASP A 39 -14.13 -5.92 13.77
C ASP A 39 -14.67 -7.07 14.62
N SER A 40 -15.95 -7.33 14.54
CA SER A 40 -16.63 -8.36 15.35
C SER A 40 -16.09 -9.77 15.13
N VAL A 41 -15.48 -10.05 13.97
CA VAL A 41 -14.86 -11.34 13.68
C VAL A 41 -13.71 -11.66 14.63
N PHE A 42 -12.91 -10.67 15.00
CA PHE A 42 -11.78 -10.85 15.91
C PHE A 42 -12.21 -11.08 17.36
N ASP A 43 -13.41 -10.66 17.74
CA ASP A 43 -13.99 -11.02 19.04
C ASP A 43 -14.55 -12.43 19.08
N LYS A 44 -15.17 -12.86 17.96
CA LYS A 44 -15.79 -14.19 17.84
C LYS A 44 -14.76 -15.30 17.61
N MET A 45 -13.66 -15.00 16.94
CA MET A 45 -12.61 -15.94 16.56
C MET A 45 -11.29 -15.54 17.21
N ARG A 46 -11.22 -15.66 18.54
CA ARG A 46 -10.00 -15.32 19.31
C ARG A 46 -9.02 -16.48 19.31
N PRO A 47 -7.74 -16.24 19.02
CA PRO A 47 -6.73 -17.28 19.09
C PRO A 47 -6.46 -17.73 20.52
N GLY A 48 -6.24 -19.01 20.71
CA GLY A 48 -5.71 -19.60 21.94
C GLY A 48 -4.19 -19.36 22.11
N PRO A 49 -3.58 -19.84 23.19
CA PRO A 49 -2.17 -19.57 23.50
C PRO A 49 -1.18 -20.02 22.42
N ASN A 50 -1.49 -21.09 21.68
CA ASN A 50 -0.65 -21.65 20.61
C ASN A 50 -1.21 -21.37 19.22
N GLU A 51 -2.11 -20.42 19.11
CA GLU A 51 -2.76 -20.02 17.86
C GLU A 51 -2.42 -18.59 17.50
N PHE A 52 -2.69 -18.21 16.26
CA PHE A 52 -2.54 -16.84 15.77
C PHE A 52 -3.77 -16.38 14.99
N GLN A 53 -3.87 -15.06 14.86
CA GLN A 53 -4.95 -14.38 14.15
C GLN A 53 -4.53 -14.03 12.73
N ASN A 54 -5.33 -14.40 11.72
CA ASN A 54 -5.29 -13.87 10.37
C ASN A 54 -6.32 -12.73 10.18
N PRO A 55 -6.07 -11.76 9.26
CA PRO A 55 -4.84 -11.57 8.48
C PRO A 55 -3.64 -11.20 9.38
N ILE A 56 -2.44 -11.56 8.97
CA ILE A 56 -1.22 -11.16 9.71
C ILE A 56 -0.88 -9.68 9.52
N LEU A 57 -1.28 -9.08 8.38
CA LEU A 57 -1.26 -7.64 8.15
C LEU A 57 -2.65 -7.22 7.67
N ALA A 58 -3.43 -6.59 8.53
CA ALA A 58 -4.73 -6.02 8.20
C ALA A 58 -4.59 -4.69 7.46
N GLY A 59 -5.55 -4.38 6.57
CA GLY A 59 -5.49 -3.22 5.67
C GLY A 59 -4.76 -3.55 4.37
N PHE A 60 -4.71 -2.61 3.42
CA PHE A 60 -4.12 -2.94 2.13
C PHE A 60 -2.59 -3.07 2.20
N TYR A 61 -2.17 -4.27 2.48
CA TYR A 61 -0.81 -4.78 2.33
C TYR A 61 -0.86 -5.95 1.34
N PRO A 62 -1.12 -5.69 0.04
CA PRO A 62 -1.26 -6.73 -0.97
C PRO A 62 0.07 -7.19 -1.51
N ASP A 63 0.01 -8.25 -2.33
CA ASP A 63 1.13 -8.75 -3.11
C ASP A 63 2.36 -9.03 -2.22
N PRO A 64 2.20 -9.83 -1.14
CA PRO A 64 3.26 -10.05 -0.17
C PRO A 64 4.38 -10.88 -0.76
N SER A 65 5.63 -10.50 -0.46
CA SER A 65 6.79 -11.36 -0.69
C SER A 65 7.61 -11.47 0.59
N ILE A 66 8.11 -12.68 0.84
CA ILE A 66 8.78 -13.05 2.10
C ILE A 66 10.14 -13.68 1.86
N VAL A 67 11.10 -13.39 2.75
CA VAL A 67 12.40 -14.04 2.77
C VAL A 67 12.87 -14.29 4.19
N ARG A 68 13.61 -15.38 4.39
CA ARG A 68 14.27 -15.74 5.65
C ARG A 68 15.78 -15.51 5.57
N ARG A 69 16.37 -14.96 6.64
CA ARG A 69 17.82 -14.96 6.88
C ARG A 69 18.11 -15.39 8.31
N GLY A 70 18.62 -16.61 8.47
CA GLY A 70 18.78 -17.20 9.81
C GLY A 70 17.44 -17.43 10.49
N ASP A 71 17.22 -16.79 11.64
CA ASP A 71 15.97 -16.82 12.39
C ASP A 71 15.07 -15.61 12.14
N ASP A 72 15.48 -14.73 11.23
CA ASP A 72 14.76 -13.50 10.90
C ASP A 72 13.98 -13.63 9.59
N TYR A 73 12.74 -13.15 9.58
CA TYR A 73 11.86 -13.09 8.41
C TYR A 73 11.60 -11.65 8.04
N TYR A 74 11.63 -11.36 6.74
CA TYR A 74 11.34 -10.04 6.19
C TYR A 74 10.25 -10.16 5.15
N LEU A 75 9.31 -9.22 5.18
CA LEU A 75 8.15 -9.19 4.30
C LEU A 75 7.99 -7.80 3.71
N VAL A 76 7.63 -7.74 2.43
CA VAL A 76 7.35 -6.51 1.67
C VAL A 76 6.03 -6.61 0.96
N ASN A 77 5.42 -5.43 0.67
CA ASN A 77 4.13 -5.34 -0.03
C ASN A 77 4.13 -4.21 -1.06
N SER A 78 3.21 -4.28 -2.03
CA SER A 78 2.92 -3.20 -2.96
C SER A 78 2.53 -1.91 -2.22
N SER A 79 3.03 -0.78 -2.68
CA SER A 79 2.71 0.54 -2.14
C SER A 79 2.07 1.50 -3.15
N PHE A 80 1.96 1.09 -4.39
CA PHE A 80 1.36 1.88 -5.48
C PHE A 80 1.92 3.31 -5.53
N SER A 81 1.08 4.35 -5.47
CA SER A 81 1.52 5.73 -5.50
C SER A 81 1.91 6.30 -4.12
N TYR A 82 1.86 5.50 -3.07
CA TYR A 82 2.20 5.98 -1.73
C TYR A 82 3.70 6.04 -1.48
N PHE A 83 4.13 7.07 -0.75
CA PHE A 83 5.52 7.31 -0.35
C PHE A 83 5.59 7.42 1.20
N PRO A 84 6.60 6.82 1.87
CA PRO A 84 7.66 5.96 1.33
C PRO A 84 7.13 4.69 0.68
N GLY A 85 7.84 4.17 -0.34
CA GLY A 85 7.40 3.00 -1.10
C GLY A 85 7.96 1.69 -0.57
N VAL A 86 7.18 0.61 -0.75
CA VAL A 86 7.51 -0.75 -0.34
C VAL A 86 7.70 -0.85 1.18
N PRO A 87 6.60 -0.90 1.96
CA PRO A 87 6.69 -1.11 3.39
C PRO A 87 7.43 -2.42 3.69
N LEU A 88 8.31 -2.38 4.68
CA LEU A 88 9.18 -3.48 5.07
C LEU A 88 8.88 -3.89 6.51
N PHE A 89 8.62 -5.17 6.70
CA PHE A 89 8.29 -5.76 7.99
C PHE A 89 9.34 -6.79 8.39
N HIS A 90 9.48 -6.98 9.70
CA HIS A 90 10.35 -7.97 10.33
C HIS A 90 9.56 -8.80 11.34
N SER A 91 9.86 -10.10 11.40
CA SER A 91 9.35 -11.06 12.38
C SER A 91 10.36 -12.18 12.63
N LYS A 92 10.29 -12.84 13.80
CA LYS A 92 11.00 -14.08 14.09
C LYS A 92 10.07 -15.29 14.18
N ASP A 93 8.76 -15.08 14.15
CA ASP A 93 7.77 -16.14 14.35
C ASP A 93 6.67 -16.20 13.27
N LEU A 94 6.79 -15.40 12.19
CA LEU A 94 5.84 -15.28 11.08
C LEU A 94 4.46 -14.70 11.46
N VAL A 95 4.22 -14.42 12.73
CA VAL A 95 2.91 -14.01 13.27
C VAL A 95 2.95 -12.58 13.76
N HIS A 96 3.97 -12.22 14.54
CA HIS A 96 4.15 -10.87 15.06
C HIS A 96 5.06 -10.07 14.14
N TRP A 97 4.48 -9.15 13.39
CA TRP A 97 5.18 -8.34 12.41
C TRP A 97 5.35 -6.90 12.89
N THR A 98 6.56 -6.41 12.86
CA THR A 98 6.90 -5.01 13.12
C THR A 98 7.29 -4.34 11.82
N GLN A 99 6.62 -3.24 11.45
CA GLN A 99 7.07 -2.41 10.33
C GLN A 99 8.36 -1.69 10.75
N ILE A 100 9.49 -2.07 10.13
CA ILE A 100 10.82 -1.52 10.44
C ILE A 100 11.21 -0.35 9.55
N GLY A 101 10.38 -0.03 8.55
CA GLY A 101 10.60 1.06 7.61
C GLY A 101 9.98 0.80 6.26
N SER A 102 10.65 1.28 5.21
CA SER A 102 10.30 1.07 3.81
C SER A 102 11.58 0.99 2.97
N VAL A 103 11.53 0.24 1.88
CA VAL A 103 12.68 0.01 0.98
C VAL A 103 13.02 1.29 0.19
N LEU A 104 12.01 2.01 -0.29
CA LEU A 104 12.17 3.17 -1.17
C LEU A 104 11.81 4.45 -0.41
N THR A 105 12.80 5.07 0.22
CA THR A 105 12.63 6.21 1.13
C THR A 105 13.12 7.54 0.56
N ARG A 106 13.81 7.54 -0.58
CA ARG A 106 14.36 8.75 -1.20
C ARG A 106 13.54 9.16 -2.42
N PRO A 107 13.25 10.47 -2.60
CA PRO A 107 12.56 10.97 -3.79
C PRO A 107 13.23 10.63 -5.13
N SER A 108 14.56 10.41 -5.13
CA SER A 108 15.32 9.96 -6.31
C SER A 108 14.97 8.54 -6.74
N GLN A 109 14.58 7.66 -5.80
CA GLN A 109 14.21 6.27 -6.08
C GLN A 109 12.80 6.15 -6.67
N LEU A 110 11.89 7.07 -6.31
CA LEU A 110 10.48 7.03 -6.68
C LEU A 110 10.04 8.32 -7.37
N GLN A 111 9.66 8.23 -8.64
CA GLN A 111 9.14 9.35 -9.42
C GLN A 111 7.64 9.12 -9.68
N LEU A 112 6.83 9.42 -8.66
CA LEU A 112 5.38 9.19 -8.65
C LEU A 112 4.57 10.51 -8.74
N ASP A 113 5.14 11.57 -9.29
CA ASP A 113 4.65 12.97 -9.18
C ASP A 113 3.20 13.15 -9.63
N SER A 114 2.76 12.39 -10.64
CA SER A 114 1.39 12.44 -11.18
C SER A 114 0.76 11.05 -11.33
N ALA A 115 1.30 10.04 -10.66
CA ALA A 115 0.76 8.68 -10.71
C ALA A 115 -0.67 8.64 -10.17
N GLY A 116 -1.56 7.91 -10.84
CA GLY A 116 -2.85 7.55 -10.26
C GLY A 116 -2.66 6.71 -9.00
N VAL A 117 -3.60 6.77 -8.06
CA VAL A 117 -3.43 6.14 -6.74
C VAL A 117 -3.13 4.64 -6.82
N SER A 118 -3.76 3.92 -7.74
CA SER A 118 -3.50 2.49 -8.00
C SER A 118 -2.41 2.23 -9.05
N ARG A 119 -1.60 3.24 -9.38
CA ARG A 119 -0.39 3.10 -10.23
C ARG A 119 0.85 3.21 -9.34
N GLY A 120 2.03 3.10 -9.89
CA GLY A 120 3.27 3.17 -9.12
C GLY A 120 3.84 1.78 -8.82
N ILE A 121 4.17 1.48 -7.58
CA ILE A 121 4.85 0.22 -7.21
C ILE A 121 3.88 -0.95 -7.16
N PHE A 122 4.12 -1.94 -8.01
CA PHE A 122 3.43 -3.23 -8.06
C PHE A 122 4.35 -4.34 -7.55
N ALA A 123 3.76 -5.34 -6.88
CA ALA A 123 4.35 -6.63 -6.49
C ALA A 123 5.89 -6.62 -6.27
N PRO A 124 6.39 -6.03 -5.19
CA PRO A 124 7.80 -6.10 -4.85
C PRO A 124 8.13 -7.51 -4.36
N VAL A 125 9.27 -8.05 -4.82
CA VAL A 125 9.77 -9.34 -4.37
C VAL A 125 11.10 -9.14 -3.66
N ILE A 126 11.21 -9.66 -2.43
CA ILE A 126 12.43 -9.61 -1.62
C ILE A 126 13.10 -10.99 -1.60
N ARG A 127 14.41 -11.01 -1.83
CA ARG A 127 15.26 -12.21 -1.72
C ARG A 127 16.56 -11.88 -1.01
N GLU A 128 17.17 -12.88 -0.40
CA GLU A 128 18.50 -12.78 0.20
C GLU A 128 19.45 -13.75 -0.53
N HIS A 129 20.63 -13.25 -0.89
CA HIS A 129 21.69 -14.09 -1.47
C HIS A 129 23.06 -13.57 -1.06
N ALA A 130 23.89 -14.47 -0.52
CA ALA A 130 25.28 -14.19 -0.12
C ALA A 130 25.43 -12.92 0.76
N GLY A 131 24.55 -12.76 1.75
CA GLY A 131 24.55 -11.65 2.70
C GLY A 131 24.07 -10.32 2.11
N THR A 132 23.39 -10.34 0.96
CA THR A 132 22.80 -9.17 0.31
C THR A 132 21.31 -9.40 0.10
N PHE A 133 20.50 -8.44 0.51
CA PHE A 133 19.08 -8.39 0.17
C PHE A 133 18.91 -7.73 -1.20
N TYR A 134 18.06 -8.31 -2.01
CA TYR A 134 17.62 -7.81 -3.31
C TYR A 134 16.12 -7.58 -3.25
N MET A 135 15.65 -6.42 -3.67
CA MET A 135 14.24 -6.17 -3.92
C MET A 135 14.06 -5.81 -5.41
N ILE A 136 13.23 -6.58 -6.10
CA ILE A 136 12.85 -6.34 -7.50
C ILE A 136 11.37 -5.98 -7.56
N THR A 137 10.98 -5.04 -8.40
CA THR A 137 9.59 -4.58 -8.51
C THR A 137 9.33 -3.88 -9.84
N THR A 138 8.05 -3.59 -10.09
CA THR A 138 7.56 -2.80 -11.23
C THR A 138 7.13 -1.41 -10.77
N ILE A 139 7.55 -0.35 -11.45
CA ILE A 139 6.78 0.90 -11.48
C ILE A 139 5.88 0.84 -12.71
N ALA A 140 4.57 0.80 -12.47
CA ALA A 140 3.57 0.77 -13.53
C ALA A 140 3.81 1.93 -14.52
N ASP A 141 3.77 1.61 -15.82
CA ASP A 141 4.04 2.52 -16.95
C ASP A 141 5.51 2.96 -17.10
N ARG A 142 6.46 2.41 -16.29
CA ARG A 142 7.90 2.75 -16.38
C ARG A 142 8.81 1.53 -16.53
N GLY A 143 8.39 0.36 -16.04
CA GLY A 143 9.15 -0.88 -16.13
C GLY A 143 9.67 -1.38 -14.78
N ASN A 144 10.64 -2.27 -14.83
CA ASN A 144 11.14 -3.06 -13.72
C ASN A 144 12.54 -2.62 -13.30
N PHE A 145 12.84 -2.73 -11.99
CA PHE A 145 14.15 -2.41 -11.44
C PHE A 145 14.48 -3.24 -10.21
N VAL A 146 15.77 -3.29 -9.88
CA VAL A 146 16.31 -3.94 -8.68
C VAL A 146 16.98 -2.90 -7.80
N VAL A 147 16.82 -3.03 -6.48
CA VAL A 147 17.60 -2.33 -5.45
C VAL A 147 18.17 -3.34 -4.47
N THR A 148 19.29 -3.00 -3.81
CA THR A 148 19.99 -3.89 -2.89
C THR A 148 20.31 -3.24 -1.56
N ALA A 149 20.43 -4.06 -0.49
CA ALA A 149 20.92 -3.62 0.81
C ALA A 149 21.67 -4.77 1.52
N LYS A 150 22.63 -4.43 2.39
CA LYS A 150 23.27 -5.40 3.29
C LYS A 150 22.48 -5.58 4.58
N ASP A 151 21.86 -4.51 5.04
CA ASP A 151 20.93 -4.47 6.15
C ASP A 151 19.57 -4.00 5.63
N PRO A 152 18.50 -4.81 5.75
CA PRO A 152 17.19 -4.43 5.24
C PRO A 152 16.59 -3.21 5.95
N ALA A 153 16.96 -2.97 7.22
CA ALA A 153 16.56 -1.77 7.97
C ALA A 153 17.41 -0.53 7.61
N GLY A 154 18.48 -0.72 6.86
CA GLY A 154 19.40 0.34 6.43
C GLY A 154 19.01 1.01 5.11
N ALA A 155 19.97 1.68 4.50
CA ALA A 155 19.78 2.34 3.21
C ALA A 155 19.84 1.33 2.06
N TRP A 156 18.82 1.35 1.20
CA TRP A 156 18.80 0.61 -0.06
C TRP A 156 19.45 1.41 -1.19
N SER A 157 20.03 0.71 -2.17
CA SER A 157 20.67 1.33 -3.33
C SER A 157 19.70 2.18 -4.17
N ASP A 158 20.23 2.95 -5.10
CA ASP A 158 19.40 3.51 -6.17
C ASP A 158 18.95 2.41 -7.14
N PRO A 159 17.82 2.60 -7.86
CA PRO A 159 17.28 1.63 -8.78
C PRO A 159 18.22 1.29 -9.94
N VAL A 160 18.45 0.00 -10.17
CA VAL A 160 19.06 -0.52 -11.40
C VAL A 160 17.94 -1.03 -12.30
N TRP A 161 17.68 -0.33 -13.38
CA TRP A 161 16.58 -0.63 -14.31
C TRP A 161 16.89 -1.82 -15.21
N LEU A 162 15.85 -2.60 -15.54
CA LEU A 162 15.87 -3.77 -16.41
C LEU A 162 15.05 -3.50 -17.67
N PRO A 163 15.58 -2.74 -18.63
CA PRO A 163 14.81 -2.30 -19.81
C PRO A 163 14.37 -3.44 -20.73
N GLU A 164 15.06 -4.61 -20.68
CA GLU A 164 14.75 -5.79 -21.47
C GLU A 164 13.38 -6.40 -21.13
N ILE A 165 12.85 -6.09 -19.94
CA ILE A 165 11.56 -6.56 -19.46
C ILE A 165 10.61 -5.38 -19.12
N ALA A 166 10.73 -4.25 -19.81
CA ALA A 166 9.89 -3.09 -19.58
C ALA A 166 8.38 -3.35 -19.85
N ASP A 167 8.05 -4.37 -20.63
CA ASP A 167 6.69 -4.85 -20.93
C ASP A 167 6.10 -5.81 -19.89
N ALA A 168 6.88 -6.13 -18.87
CA ALA A 168 6.57 -7.11 -17.85
C ALA A 168 6.06 -6.45 -16.56
N ILE A 169 5.35 -7.25 -15.75
CA ILE A 169 5.02 -6.94 -14.35
C ILE A 169 5.37 -8.14 -13.46
N ASP A 170 5.31 -7.93 -12.15
CA ASP A 170 5.53 -8.94 -11.11
C ASP A 170 6.85 -9.72 -11.31
N PRO A 171 7.99 -9.04 -11.42
CA PRO A 171 9.26 -9.72 -11.54
C PRO A 171 9.67 -10.37 -10.22
N SER A 172 10.22 -11.58 -10.28
CA SER A 172 10.76 -12.30 -9.13
C SER A 172 12.18 -12.77 -9.42
N LEU A 173 13.05 -12.71 -8.41
CA LEU A 173 14.42 -13.24 -8.45
C LEU A 173 14.44 -14.66 -7.88
N PHE A 174 15.15 -15.54 -8.55
CA PHE A 174 15.50 -16.88 -8.07
C PHE A 174 17.03 -17.07 -8.15
N PHE A 175 17.64 -17.47 -7.04
CA PHE A 175 19.06 -17.82 -6.94
C PHE A 175 19.18 -19.34 -6.81
N ASP A 176 19.85 -20.00 -7.77
CA ASP A 176 20.01 -21.45 -7.79
C ASP A 176 21.29 -21.87 -7.08
N ASP A 177 21.34 -23.13 -6.63
CA ASP A 177 22.48 -23.73 -5.94
C ASP A 177 23.73 -23.85 -6.85
N ASP A 178 23.56 -23.81 -8.16
CA ASP A 178 24.66 -23.82 -9.14
C ASP A 178 25.35 -22.46 -9.31
N GLY A 179 24.92 -21.46 -8.52
CA GLY A 179 25.45 -20.10 -8.53
C GLY A 179 24.86 -19.19 -9.62
N LYS A 180 23.90 -19.69 -10.41
CA LYS A 180 23.18 -18.85 -11.39
C LYS A 180 21.97 -18.20 -10.71
N ALA A 181 21.55 -17.08 -11.29
CA ALA A 181 20.33 -16.41 -10.90
C ALA A 181 19.42 -16.17 -12.12
N TYR A 182 18.13 -16.06 -11.85
CA TYR A 182 17.11 -15.89 -12.86
C TYR A 182 16.08 -14.84 -12.42
N VAL A 183 15.56 -14.11 -13.41
CA VAL A 183 14.36 -13.29 -13.25
C VAL A 183 13.22 -14.01 -13.96
N VAL A 184 12.10 -14.18 -13.24
CA VAL A 184 10.83 -14.63 -13.82
C VAL A 184 9.82 -13.49 -13.70
N ASN A 185 8.92 -13.38 -14.69
CA ASN A 185 7.95 -12.28 -14.73
C ASN A 185 6.72 -12.64 -15.58
N ASN A 186 5.60 -11.96 -15.32
CA ASN A 186 4.48 -11.93 -16.24
C ASN A 186 4.83 -11.06 -17.44
N GLY A 187 4.40 -11.44 -18.64
CA GLY A 187 4.58 -10.66 -19.86
C GLY A 187 3.54 -11.01 -20.92
N PRO A 188 3.53 -10.31 -22.07
CA PRO A 188 2.70 -10.69 -23.21
C PRO A 188 3.07 -12.09 -23.71
N PRO A 189 2.14 -12.84 -24.31
CA PRO A 189 2.46 -14.12 -24.93
C PRO A 189 3.32 -13.92 -26.17
N VAL A 190 3.93 -15.02 -26.67
CA VAL A 190 4.59 -14.99 -27.96
C VAL A 190 3.54 -14.82 -29.07
N GLY A 191 3.73 -13.83 -29.93
CA GLY A 191 2.79 -13.50 -31.01
C GLY A 191 1.55 -12.74 -30.49
N GLN A 192 0.43 -12.89 -31.22
CA GLN A 192 -0.81 -12.21 -30.84
C GLN A 192 -1.52 -12.95 -29.71
N PRO A 193 -2.11 -12.21 -28.75
CA PRO A 193 -2.95 -12.82 -27.71
C PRO A 193 -4.11 -13.61 -28.32
N LEU A 194 -4.33 -14.84 -27.85
CA LEU A 194 -5.43 -15.71 -28.34
C LEU A 194 -6.79 -15.31 -27.78
N TYR A 195 -6.81 -14.57 -26.65
CA TYR A 195 -8.01 -14.10 -25.98
C TYR A 195 -7.66 -12.89 -25.07
N SER A 196 -8.67 -12.16 -24.65
CA SER A 196 -8.48 -11.04 -23.71
C SER A 196 -7.96 -11.55 -22.35
N GLY A 197 -6.87 -10.96 -21.86
CA GLY A 197 -6.21 -11.40 -20.63
C GLY A 197 -5.23 -12.57 -20.81
N HIS A 198 -4.92 -12.98 -22.06
CA HIS A 198 -3.86 -13.95 -22.34
C HIS A 198 -2.50 -13.35 -21.99
N ARG A 199 -1.83 -13.93 -21.00
CA ARG A 199 -0.48 -13.58 -20.58
C ARG A 199 0.40 -14.83 -20.55
N ALA A 200 1.71 -14.64 -20.37
CA ALA A 200 2.68 -15.72 -20.25
C ALA A 200 3.67 -15.44 -19.12
N ILE A 201 4.24 -16.51 -18.57
CA ILE A 201 5.37 -16.41 -17.65
C ILE A 201 6.66 -16.61 -18.42
N TRP A 202 7.54 -15.65 -18.27
CA TRP A 202 8.85 -15.61 -18.88
C TRP A 202 9.95 -15.82 -17.86
N VAL A 203 11.07 -16.39 -18.28
CA VAL A 203 12.29 -16.49 -17.48
C VAL A 203 13.48 -16.03 -18.31
N GLN A 204 14.44 -15.37 -17.63
CA GLN A 204 15.71 -14.99 -18.21
C GLN A 204 16.81 -15.06 -17.15
N GLN A 205 18.02 -15.43 -17.52
CA GLN A 205 19.16 -15.47 -16.59
C GLN A 205 19.53 -14.04 -16.16
N PHE A 206 19.91 -13.89 -14.90
CA PHE A 206 20.34 -12.64 -14.30
C PHE A 206 21.81 -12.72 -13.88
N ASP A 207 22.62 -11.79 -14.37
CA ASP A 207 23.99 -11.59 -13.92
C ASP A 207 23.98 -10.77 -12.63
N VAL A 208 24.23 -11.42 -11.51
CA VAL A 208 24.20 -10.81 -10.17
C VAL A 208 25.28 -9.72 -10.02
N ALA A 209 26.49 -9.96 -10.57
CA ALA A 209 27.59 -9.02 -10.46
C ALA A 209 27.39 -7.78 -11.35
N GLY A 210 26.87 -7.98 -12.56
CA GLY A 210 26.57 -6.91 -13.51
C GLY A 210 25.19 -6.26 -13.29
N MET A 211 24.35 -6.81 -12.41
CA MET A 211 22.97 -6.35 -12.14
C MET A 211 22.15 -6.18 -13.44
N LYS A 212 22.17 -7.17 -14.31
CA LYS A 212 21.54 -7.12 -15.66
C LYS A 212 21.05 -8.49 -16.11
N LEU A 213 20.11 -8.48 -17.03
CA LEU A 213 19.65 -9.69 -17.70
C LEU A 213 20.67 -10.14 -18.75
N ILE A 214 20.86 -11.46 -18.88
CA ILE A 214 21.77 -12.07 -19.87
C ILE A 214 21.12 -13.28 -20.52
N GLY A 215 21.60 -13.63 -21.72
CA GLY A 215 21.08 -14.77 -22.49
C GLY A 215 19.66 -14.57 -23.01
N PRO A 216 19.06 -15.60 -23.59
CA PRO A 216 17.74 -15.49 -24.19
C PRO A 216 16.62 -15.50 -23.15
N ARG A 217 15.60 -14.65 -23.35
CA ARG A 217 14.32 -14.69 -22.64
C ARG A 217 13.46 -15.83 -23.17
N LYS A 218 12.82 -16.62 -22.32
CA LYS A 218 12.05 -17.81 -22.68
C LYS A 218 10.70 -17.83 -21.98
N VAL A 219 9.62 -18.17 -22.69
CA VAL A 219 8.32 -18.50 -22.10
C VAL A 219 8.41 -19.88 -21.45
N ILE A 220 8.02 -19.97 -20.18
CA ILE A 220 7.98 -21.22 -19.42
C ILE A 220 6.55 -21.68 -19.09
N VAL A 221 5.57 -20.76 -19.07
CA VAL A 221 4.14 -21.04 -19.02
C VAL A 221 3.42 -20.10 -19.98
N ASN A 222 2.56 -20.63 -20.84
CA ASN A 222 1.78 -19.85 -21.81
C ASN A 222 0.29 -19.96 -21.47
N GLY A 223 -0.31 -18.89 -20.99
CA GLY A 223 -1.74 -18.76 -20.73
C GLY A 223 -2.22 -19.30 -19.37
N GLY A 224 -1.43 -20.10 -18.64
CA GLY A 224 -1.81 -20.68 -17.36
C GLY A 224 -1.86 -22.20 -17.35
N VAL A 225 -2.61 -22.79 -16.41
CA VAL A 225 -2.66 -24.25 -16.19
C VAL A 225 -3.19 -25.00 -17.41
N ASP A 226 -4.22 -24.48 -18.06
CA ASP A 226 -4.83 -25.07 -19.26
C ASP A 226 -5.29 -23.96 -20.21
N ILE A 227 -4.49 -23.69 -21.23
CA ILE A 227 -4.76 -22.63 -22.20
C ILE A 227 -6.08 -22.81 -22.95
N SER A 228 -6.59 -24.06 -23.09
CA SER A 228 -7.87 -24.32 -23.75
C SER A 228 -9.07 -23.73 -22.99
N LYS A 229 -8.92 -23.54 -21.69
CA LYS A 229 -9.91 -22.90 -20.81
C LYS A 229 -9.78 -21.38 -20.79
N LYS A 230 -8.83 -20.81 -21.53
CA LYS A 230 -8.56 -19.37 -21.63
C LYS A 230 -8.37 -18.70 -20.26
N PRO A 231 -7.45 -19.20 -19.42
CA PRO A 231 -7.22 -18.62 -18.10
C PRO A 231 -6.79 -17.16 -18.22
N ILE A 232 -7.37 -16.31 -17.37
CA ILE A 232 -7.14 -14.88 -17.42
C ILE A 232 -5.96 -14.54 -16.52
N TRP A 233 -4.99 -13.81 -17.07
CA TRP A 233 -3.98 -13.05 -16.35
C TRP A 233 -3.15 -13.87 -15.38
N ILE A 234 -2.35 -14.84 -15.93
CA ILE A 234 -1.34 -15.51 -15.11
C ILE A 234 -0.23 -14.51 -14.75
N GLU A 235 0.08 -14.35 -13.46
CA GLU A 235 1.00 -13.36 -12.92
C GLU A 235 1.69 -13.83 -11.64
N ALA A 236 2.45 -12.95 -10.95
CA ALA A 236 3.10 -13.23 -9.67
C ALA A 236 3.93 -14.52 -9.64
N PRO A 237 4.85 -14.75 -10.58
CA PRO A 237 5.60 -15.99 -10.63
C PRO A 237 6.70 -16.04 -9.57
N HIS A 238 6.78 -17.13 -8.79
CA HIS A 238 7.89 -17.43 -7.91
C HIS A 238 8.45 -18.83 -8.19
N ILE A 239 9.76 -18.93 -8.44
CA ILE A 239 10.47 -20.21 -8.52
C ILE A 239 11.08 -20.51 -7.15
N PHE A 240 10.96 -21.77 -6.72
CA PHE A 240 11.67 -22.33 -5.58
C PHE A 240 12.07 -23.76 -5.86
N LYS A 241 13.01 -24.31 -5.05
CA LYS A 241 13.54 -25.66 -5.22
C LYS A 241 13.16 -26.51 -4.03
N HIS A 242 12.66 -27.72 -4.29
CA HIS A 242 12.34 -28.70 -3.25
C HIS A 242 12.61 -30.11 -3.80
N ASP A 243 13.29 -30.96 -3.02
CA ASP A 243 13.66 -32.32 -3.40
C ASP A 243 14.29 -32.44 -4.80
N GLY A 244 15.18 -31.49 -5.14
CA GLY A 244 15.89 -31.46 -6.43
C GLY A 244 15.04 -31.08 -7.64
N LYS A 245 13.77 -30.70 -7.46
CA LYS A 245 12.87 -30.21 -8.50
C LYS A 245 12.64 -28.72 -8.35
N TYR A 246 12.33 -28.05 -9.48
CA TYR A 246 11.99 -26.66 -9.53
C TYR A 246 10.47 -26.53 -9.60
N PHE A 247 9.91 -25.81 -8.65
CA PHE A 247 8.49 -25.47 -8.62
C PHE A 247 8.31 -24.01 -8.99
N LEU A 248 7.25 -23.74 -9.71
CA LEU A 248 6.80 -22.40 -10.06
C LEU A 248 5.37 -22.24 -9.56
N ILE A 249 5.13 -21.30 -8.67
CA ILE A 249 3.78 -20.87 -8.31
C ILE A 249 3.44 -19.58 -9.03
N CYS A 250 2.16 -19.39 -9.35
CA CYS A 250 1.64 -18.21 -10.03
C CYS A 250 0.21 -17.91 -9.57
N ALA A 251 -0.16 -16.64 -9.56
CA ALA A 251 -1.56 -16.23 -9.49
C ALA A 251 -2.23 -16.42 -10.87
N GLU A 252 -3.50 -16.81 -10.86
CA GLU A 252 -4.34 -16.99 -12.06
C GLU A 252 -5.79 -16.54 -11.76
N GLY A 253 -6.47 -15.99 -12.75
CA GLY A 253 -7.87 -15.55 -12.66
C GLY A 253 -8.04 -14.04 -12.48
N GLY A 254 -6.95 -13.28 -12.44
CA GLY A 254 -6.93 -11.86 -12.10
C GLY A 254 -7.23 -11.63 -10.61
N THR A 255 -6.90 -10.45 -10.10
CA THR A 255 -6.86 -10.15 -8.65
C THR A 255 -8.23 -9.89 -7.98
N ALA A 256 -9.34 -10.33 -8.59
CA ALA A 256 -10.70 -10.18 -8.06
C ALA A 256 -11.32 -11.55 -7.67
N ASP A 257 -12.61 -11.70 -7.83
CA ASP A 257 -13.40 -12.86 -7.35
C ASP A 257 -12.91 -14.23 -7.90
N GLN A 258 -12.26 -14.26 -9.07
CA GLN A 258 -11.73 -15.47 -9.71
C GLN A 258 -10.28 -15.78 -9.35
N HIS A 259 -9.68 -14.99 -8.48
CA HIS A 259 -8.27 -15.12 -8.10
C HIS A 259 -7.96 -16.49 -7.48
N SER A 260 -6.79 -17.00 -7.80
CA SER A 260 -6.32 -18.30 -7.32
C SER A 260 -4.80 -18.39 -7.40
N GLU A 261 -4.22 -19.35 -6.70
CA GLU A 261 -2.81 -19.73 -6.81
C GLU A 261 -2.68 -21.07 -7.49
N VAL A 262 -1.78 -21.17 -8.47
CA VAL A 262 -1.53 -22.40 -9.24
C VAL A 262 -0.06 -22.79 -9.17
N VAL A 263 0.24 -24.09 -9.43
CA VAL A 263 1.59 -24.63 -9.32
C VAL A 263 1.99 -25.44 -10.54
N PHE A 264 3.27 -25.34 -10.91
CA PHE A 264 3.94 -26.09 -11.97
C PHE A 264 5.26 -26.66 -11.45
N ARG A 265 5.81 -27.66 -12.14
CA ARG A 265 7.11 -28.30 -11.79
C ARG A 265 7.95 -28.55 -13.03
N ALA A 266 9.27 -28.44 -12.88
CA ALA A 266 10.26 -28.72 -13.92
C ALA A 266 11.52 -29.38 -13.32
N ASP A 267 12.40 -29.87 -14.22
CA ASP A 267 13.74 -30.38 -13.87
C ASP A 267 14.84 -29.29 -14.02
N SER A 268 14.46 -28.11 -14.48
CA SER A 268 15.37 -26.98 -14.70
C SER A 268 14.61 -25.66 -14.45
N PRO A 269 15.27 -24.60 -13.94
CA PRO A 269 14.62 -23.31 -13.78
C PRO A 269 14.15 -22.71 -15.11
N MET A 270 14.78 -23.12 -16.23
CA MET A 270 14.39 -22.74 -17.58
C MET A 270 13.26 -23.61 -18.16
N GLY A 271 12.66 -24.53 -17.38
CA GLY A 271 11.61 -25.44 -17.81
C GLY A 271 12.07 -26.55 -18.77
N PRO A 272 11.14 -27.28 -19.40
CA PRO A 272 9.69 -27.00 -19.46
C PRO A 272 8.97 -27.28 -18.13
N TYR A 273 8.00 -26.44 -17.78
CA TYR A 273 7.16 -26.59 -16.60
C TYR A 273 5.86 -27.33 -16.96
N ALA A 274 5.52 -28.33 -16.16
CA ALA A 274 4.26 -29.06 -16.24
C ALA A 274 3.35 -28.68 -15.07
N PRO A 275 2.04 -28.46 -15.30
CA PRO A 275 1.12 -28.13 -14.21
C PRO A 275 0.97 -29.28 -13.21
N GLY A 276 0.73 -28.94 -11.95
CA GLY A 276 0.44 -29.91 -10.90
C GLY A 276 -0.88 -30.65 -11.16
N PRO A 277 -1.02 -31.86 -10.61
CA PRO A 277 -2.23 -32.70 -10.78
C PRO A 277 -3.46 -32.07 -10.10
N ILE A 278 -3.25 -31.22 -9.10
CA ILE A 278 -4.30 -30.48 -8.41
C ILE A 278 -3.96 -28.99 -8.55
N ASN A 279 -4.83 -28.27 -9.24
CA ASN A 279 -4.79 -26.82 -9.41
C ASN A 279 -6.24 -26.27 -9.40
N PRO A 280 -6.48 -25.13 -8.76
CA PRO A 280 -5.53 -24.31 -8.00
C PRO A 280 -5.18 -24.92 -6.64
N ILE A 281 -4.02 -24.54 -6.09
CA ILE A 281 -3.56 -24.92 -4.75
C ILE A 281 -4.07 -23.99 -3.64
N LEU A 282 -4.68 -22.86 -4.03
CA LEU A 282 -5.39 -21.92 -3.16
C LEU A 282 -6.44 -21.19 -3.99
N THR A 283 -7.68 -21.15 -3.51
CA THR A 283 -8.72 -20.24 -4.03
C THR A 283 -9.91 -20.20 -3.08
N GLN A 284 -10.75 -19.17 -3.19
CA GLN A 284 -12.05 -19.05 -2.51
C GLN A 284 -13.20 -18.80 -3.51
N ARG A 285 -12.90 -18.84 -4.83
CA ARG A 285 -13.83 -18.46 -5.91
C ARG A 285 -15.08 -19.33 -6.02
N HIS A 286 -15.06 -20.55 -5.49
CA HIS A 286 -16.18 -21.49 -5.54
C HIS A 286 -17.10 -21.44 -4.31
N LEU A 287 -16.74 -20.62 -3.30
CA LEU A 287 -17.48 -20.50 -2.06
C LEU A 287 -18.54 -19.40 -2.16
N ASP A 288 -19.64 -19.56 -1.42
CA ASP A 288 -20.66 -18.52 -1.30
C ASP A 288 -20.03 -17.23 -0.72
N PRO A 289 -20.03 -16.11 -1.46
CA PRO A 289 -19.47 -14.84 -0.98
C PRO A 289 -20.26 -14.27 0.23
N ASN A 290 -21.51 -14.72 0.44
CA ASN A 290 -22.39 -14.26 1.53
C ASN A 290 -22.28 -15.12 2.79
N ARG A 291 -21.36 -16.12 2.83
CA ARG A 291 -21.12 -16.90 4.05
C ARG A 291 -20.66 -16.01 5.21
N PRO A 292 -20.84 -16.41 6.48
CA PRO A 292 -20.33 -15.62 7.61
C PRO A 292 -18.84 -15.37 7.54
N PHE A 293 -18.43 -14.09 7.70
CA PHE A 293 -17.03 -13.65 7.67
C PHE A 293 -16.26 -14.16 6.45
N PRO A 294 -16.74 -13.88 5.23
CA PRO A 294 -16.14 -14.41 4.02
C PRO A 294 -14.73 -13.83 3.82
N ILE A 295 -13.86 -14.63 3.21
CA ILE A 295 -12.58 -14.19 2.65
C ILE A 295 -12.66 -14.52 1.17
N THR A 296 -12.34 -13.57 0.31
CA THR A 296 -12.42 -13.70 -1.14
C THR A 296 -11.11 -13.28 -1.81
N SER A 297 -11.01 -13.48 -3.11
CA SER A 297 -9.90 -12.99 -3.95
C SER A 297 -8.50 -13.48 -3.53
N THR A 298 -8.39 -14.72 -3.02
CA THR A 298 -7.13 -15.26 -2.50
C THR A 298 -6.19 -15.75 -3.61
N GLY A 299 -4.92 -15.38 -3.51
CA GLY A 299 -3.85 -15.75 -4.45
C GLY A 299 -2.63 -14.86 -4.28
N HIS A 300 -1.76 -14.80 -5.29
CA HIS A 300 -0.51 -14.02 -5.29
C HIS A 300 0.37 -14.41 -4.09
N ALA A 301 0.65 -15.72 -3.98
CA ALA A 301 1.38 -16.26 -2.85
C ALA A 301 2.89 -16.24 -3.06
N ASP A 302 3.64 -16.07 -1.97
CA ASP A 302 5.07 -16.36 -1.89
C ASP A 302 5.34 -17.32 -0.74
N PHE A 303 6.35 -18.19 -0.87
CA PHE A 303 6.64 -19.26 0.07
C PHE A 303 7.92 -19.01 0.86
N VAL A 304 7.93 -19.46 2.10
CA VAL A 304 9.12 -19.48 2.94
C VAL A 304 9.26 -20.82 3.66
N GLU A 305 10.47 -21.35 3.65
CA GLU A 305 10.85 -22.49 4.51
C GLU A 305 11.46 -21.95 5.80
N THR A 306 10.92 -22.42 6.92
CA THR A 306 11.43 -22.07 8.25
C THR A 306 12.71 -22.83 8.57
N GLN A 307 13.46 -22.40 9.60
CA GLN A 307 14.71 -23.05 10.03
C GLN A 307 14.50 -24.49 10.54
N ASN A 308 13.27 -24.89 10.80
CA ASN A 308 12.92 -26.26 11.23
C ASN A 308 12.21 -27.08 10.13
N GLY A 309 12.21 -26.58 8.87
CA GLY A 309 11.71 -27.31 7.70
C GLY A 309 10.20 -27.24 7.48
N GLU A 310 9.46 -26.40 8.23
CA GLU A 310 8.06 -26.12 7.91
C GLU A 310 7.98 -25.13 6.74
N TRP A 311 7.01 -25.32 5.85
CA TRP A 311 6.74 -24.41 4.74
C TRP A 311 5.49 -23.60 5.01
N TRP A 312 5.57 -22.30 4.76
CA TRP A 312 4.47 -21.35 4.95
C TRP A 312 4.29 -20.46 3.72
N ALA A 313 3.05 -20.13 3.42
CA ALA A 313 2.66 -19.23 2.34
C ALA A 313 2.12 -17.92 2.92
N VAL A 314 2.67 -16.80 2.49
CA VAL A 314 2.01 -15.50 2.57
C VAL A 314 1.26 -15.27 1.27
N PHE A 315 0.05 -14.69 1.32
CA PHE A 315 -0.78 -14.44 0.15
C PHE A 315 -1.75 -13.29 0.41
N LEU A 316 -2.32 -12.74 -0.63
CA LEU A 316 -3.35 -11.72 -0.46
C LEU A 316 -4.75 -12.33 -0.38
N GLY A 317 -5.65 -11.63 0.35
CA GLY A 317 -7.07 -11.94 0.45
C GLY A 317 -7.85 -10.71 0.90
N VAL A 318 -9.16 -10.75 0.71
CA VAL A 318 -10.07 -9.63 1.01
C VAL A 318 -11.10 -10.06 2.05
N ARG A 319 -11.39 -9.17 3.00
CA ARG A 319 -12.54 -9.29 3.92
C ARG A 319 -13.67 -8.38 3.43
N PRO A 320 -14.62 -8.91 2.67
CA PRO A 320 -15.71 -8.10 2.14
C PRO A 320 -16.85 -7.93 3.14
N TYR A 321 -17.69 -6.93 2.87
CA TYR A 321 -19.02 -6.74 3.46
C TYR A 321 -20.07 -6.53 2.35
N GLY A 322 -21.37 -6.73 2.69
CA GLY A 322 -22.47 -6.54 1.74
C GLY A 322 -22.23 -7.26 0.41
N ASP A 323 -22.42 -6.58 -0.71
CA ASP A 323 -22.29 -7.12 -2.07
C ASP A 323 -20.82 -7.33 -2.49
N ASN A 324 -20.03 -7.98 -1.66
CA ASN A 324 -18.58 -8.20 -1.87
C ASN A 324 -17.82 -6.87 -2.02
N LEU A 325 -18.17 -5.86 -1.22
CA LEU A 325 -17.48 -4.57 -1.12
C LEU A 325 -16.39 -4.63 -0.04
N TYR A 326 -15.33 -3.87 -0.19
CA TYR A 326 -14.24 -3.83 0.78
C TYR A 326 -13.48 -2.49 0.73
N ASN A 327 -13.36 -1.85 1.89
CA ASN A 327 -12.65 -0.59 2.06
C ASN A 327 -11.21 -0.81 2.57
N THR A 328 -10.94 -1.95 3.22
CA THR A 328 -9.62 -2.31 3.73
C THR A 328 -8.63 -2.73 2.63
N GLY A 329 -9.11 -2.96 1.40
CA GLY A 329 -8.28 -3.45 0.30
C GLY A 329 -7.90 -4.92 0.45
N ARG A 330 -6.80 -5.33 -0.19
CA ARG A 330 -6.24 -6.67 -0.18
C ARG A 330 -5.23 -6.77 0.95
N GLU A 331 -5.43 -7.71 1.88
CA GLU A 331 -4.67 -7.88 3.13
C GLU A 331 -3.72 -9.07 3.02
N THR A 332 -2.67 -9.12 3.85
CA THR A 332 -1.73 -10.25 3.87
C THR A 332 -2.16 -11.33 4.87
N TRP A 333 -2.25 -12.54 4.37
CA TRP A 333 -2.65 -13.76 5.10
C TRP A 333 -1.50 -14.76 5.17
N LEU A 334 -1.57 -15.70 6.12
CA LEU A 334 -0.56 -16.73 6.34
C LEU A 334 -1.23 -18.10 6.49
N LEU A 335 -0.79 -19.09 5.68
CA LEU A 335 -1.21 -20.49 5.80
C LEU A 335 -0.02 -21.44 5.70
N PRO A 336 -0.08 -22.62 6.36
CA PRO A 336 0.95 -23.65 6.16
C PRO A 336 0.86 -24.24 4.75
N VAL A 337 2.01 -24.57 4.17
CA VAL A 337 2.10 -25.34 2.92
C VAL A 337 2.34 -26.80 3.28
N ARG A 338 1.48 -27.68 2.81
CA ARG A 338 1.65 -29.14 2.94
C ARG A 338 2.18 -29.72 1.65
N TRP A 339 3.09 -30.69 1.77
CA TRP A 339 3.60 -31.45 0.65
C TRP A 339 2.79 -32.75 0.50
N GLU A 340 2.02 -32.87 -0.57
CA GLU A 340 1.15 -34.01 -0.85
C GLU A 340 1.59 -34.68 -2.16
N ASN A 341 2.08 -35.92 -2.10
CA ASN A 341 2.62 -36.66 -3.25
C ASN A 341 3.69 -35.86 -4.04
N GLY A 342 4.54 -35.11 -3.33
CA GLY A 342 5.62 -34.29 -3.92
C GLY A 342 5.14 -33.01 -4.61
N TRP A 343 3.96 -32.51 -4.23
CA TRP A 343 3.42 -31.22 -4.69
C TRP A 343 2.99 -30.36 -3.50
N PRO A 344 3.20 -29.04 -3.55
CA PRO A 344 2.76 -28.14 -2.48
C PRO A 344 1.24 -27.90 -2.57
N MET A 345 0.60 -27.81 -1.41
CA MET A 345 -0.82 -27.48 -1.24
C MET A 345 -0.95 -26.47 -0.12
N ILE A 346 -1.54 -25.31 -0.41
CA ILE A 346 -1.86 -24.28 0.60
C ILE A 346 -3.20 -24.62 1.24
N LEU A 347 -4.26 -24.70 0.43
CA LEU A 347 -5.60 -24.97 0.90
C LEU A 347 -6.38 -25.78 -0.13
N ALA A 348 -6.75 -27.01 0.24
CA ALA A 348 -7.36 -27.95 -0.69
C ALA A 348 -8.87 -27.71 -0.90
N GLY A 349 -9.35 -27.94 -2.12
CA GLY A 349 -10.77 -28.02 -2.46
C GLY A 349 -11.56 -26.76 -2.12
N ASN A 350 -12.70 -26.95 -1.46
CA ASN A 350 -13.62 -25.89 -1.03
C ASN A 350 -13.43 -25.49 0.44
N ALA A 351 -12.26 -25.74 1.03
CA ALA A 351 -11.98 -25.32 2.39
C ALA A 351 -11.93 -23.79 2.49
N THR A 352 -12.45 -23.26 3.58
CA THR A 352 -12.39 -21.82 3.87
C THR A 352 -11.04 -21.43 4.47
N VAL A 353 -10.50 -20.28 4.08
CA VAL A 353 -9.34 -19.69 4.77
C VAL A 353 -9.74 -19.40 6.22
N PRO A 354 -9.05 -19.95 7.22
CA PRO A 354 -9.38 -19.72 8.62
C PRO A 354 -8.82 -18.40 9.15
N TYR A 355 -9.56 -17.78 10.08
CA TYR A 355 -9.10 -16.61 10.83
C TYR A 355 -8.17 -16.96 11.97
N VAL A 356 -8.25 -18.18 12.50
CA VAL A 356 -7.42 -18.66 13.62
C VAL A 356 -6.78 -19.98 13.23
N LEU A 357 -5.47 -20.09 13.44
CA LEU A 357 -4.67 -21.27 13.15
C LEU A 357 -3.63 -21.53 14.23
N GLN A 358 -3.11 -22.79 14.25
CA GLN A 358 -1.92 -23.11 15.03
C GLN A 358 -0.72 -22.32 14.52
N ARG A 359 0.09 -21.82 15.45
CA ARG A 359 1.32 -21.07 15.14
C ARG A 359 2.36 -21.95 14.45
N PRO A 360 3.24 -21.36 13.63
CA PRO A 360 4.48 -22.01 13.23
C PRO A 360 5.24 -22.51 14.47
N LYS A 361 5.93 -23.64 14.36
CA LYS A 361 6.76 -24.20 15.45
C LYS A 361 8.04 -23.40 15.62
N LEU A 362 7.90 -22.11 15.82
CA LEU A 362 8.97 -21.15 16.04
C LEU A 362 8.88 -20.58 17.46
N PRO A 363 9.99 -20.10 18.03
CA PRO A 363 9.95 -19.37 19.28
C PRO A 363 9.03 -18.14 19.13
N ALA A 364 8.05 -18.02 20.05
CA ALA A 364 7.10 -16.92 20.00
C ALA A 364 7.78 -15.60 20.35
N GLU A 365 7.53 -14.57 19.54
CA GLU A 365 7.88 -13.18 19.87
C GLU A 365 6.82 -12.52 20.76
N SER A 366 7.22 -11.44 21.41
CA SER A 366 6.26 -10.52 22.04
C SER A 366 5.47 -9.77 20.98
N ALA A 367 4.21 -9.43 21.29
CA ALA A 367 3.38 -8.62 20.40
C ALA A 367 4.09 -7.30 20.05
N PRO A 368 4.01 -6.85 18.80
CA PRO A 368 4.64 -5.61 18.36
C PRO A 368 4.00 -4.41 19.08
N LYS A 369 4.78 -3.34 19.28
CA LYS A 369 4.29 -2.11 19.90
C LYS A 369 3.08 -1.52 19.16
N ILE A 370 3.05 -1.67 17.85
CA ILE A 370 1.93 -1.28 16.98
C ILE A 370 1.40 -2.57 16.36
N ALA A 371 0.18 -2.95 16.75
CA ALA A 371 -0.46 -4.16 16.25
C ALA A 371 -0.77 -4.03 14.74
N MET A 372 -0.60 -5.13 14.02
CA MET A 372 -0.91 -5.23 12.59
C MET A 372 -2.09 -6.17 12.32
N SER A 373 -2.58 -6.87 13.33
CA SER A 373 -3.65 -7.87 13.25
C SER A 373 -4.58 -7.79 14.47
N GLY A 374 -5.79 -8.33 14.35
CA GLY A 374 -6.79 -8.29 15.42
C GLY A 374 -7.38 -6.90 15.65
N ASN A 375 -8.12 -6.71 16.74
CA ASN A 375 -8.65 -5.41 17.15
C ASN A 375 -7.56 -4.60 17.87
N PHE A 376 -7.39 -3.33 17.50
CA PHE A 376 -6.38 -2.46 18.13
C PHE A 376 -6.72 -0.98 18.02
N ALA A 377 -6.06 -0.19 18.87
CA ALA A 377 -6.01 1.26 18.76
C ALA A 377 -4.55 1.74 18.67
N VAL A 378 -4.34 2.81 17.92
CA VAL A 378 -3.03 3.47 17.79
C VAL A 378 -3.25 4.97 17.93
N ARG A 379 -2.49 5.58 18.84
CA ARG A 379 -2.44 7.03 19.01
C ARG A 379 -1.01 7.52 18.75
N ASP A 380 -0.88 8.56 17.95
CA ASP A 380 0.37 9.27 17.71
C ASP A 380 0.21 10.71 18.23
N ASP A 381 0.99 11.05 19.25
CA ASP A 381 1.07 12.40 19.83
C ASP A 381 2.22 13.21 19.22
N PHE A 382 2.79 12.74 18.10
CA PHE A 382 3.87 13.38 17.34
C PHE A 382 5.07 13.85 18.19
N ALA A 383 5.36 13.11 19.26
CA ALA A 383 6.46 13.41 20.18
C ALA A 383 7.84 13.08 19.59
N SER A 384 7.88 12.29 18.52
CA SER A 384 9.12 11.94 17.82
C SER A 384 9.55 13.04 16.83
N LYS A 385 10.86 13.08 16.53
CA LYS A 385 11.39 13.95 15.47
C LYS A 385 11.12 13.45 14.05
N THR A 386 10.65 12.22 13.91
CA THR A 386 10.29 11.58 12.64
C THR A 386 8.90 10.97 12.74
N LEU A 387 8.21 10.92 11.63
CA LEU A 387 6.93 10.21 11.54
C LEU A 387 7.15 8.70 11.75
N ALA A 388 6.17 8.04 12.38
CA ALA A 388 6.16 6.59 12.51
C ALA A 388 6.08 5.91 11.12
N PRO A 389 6.63 4.69 10.95
CA PRO A 389 6.74 4.02 9.64
C PRO A 389 5.41 3.80 8.91
N TYR A 390 4.27 3.77 9.61
CA TYR A 390 2.94 3.60 9.04
C TYR A 390 2.33 4.87 8.42
N TRP A 391 3.01 6.03 8.55
CA TRP A 391 2.57 7.26 7.89
C TRP A 391 3.04 7.32 6.45
N GLU A 392 2.12 7.62 5.55
CA GLU A 392 2.36 7.67 4.12
C GLU A 392 1.81 8.96 3.50
N PHE A 393 2.41 9.34 2.38
CA PHE A 393 2.01 10.48 1.57
C PHE A 393 1.47 9.99 0.24
N VAL A 394 0.49 10.69 -0.30
CA VAL A 394 0.05 10.43 -1.69
C VAL A 394 1.08 11.05 -2.62
N ARG A 395 1.79 10.20 -3.38
CA ARG A 395 2.89 10.54 -4.29
C ARG A 395 4.17 10.98 -3.58
N THR A 396 5.24 11.07 -4.35
CA THR A 396 6.56 11.44 -3.82
C THR A 396 6.64 12.94 -3.57
N PRO A 397 6.85 13.39 -2.32
CA PRO A 397 7.02 14.81 -2.04
C PRO A 397 8.37 15.30 -2.59
N ARG A 398 8.36 16.42 -3.32
CA ARG A 398 9.57 17.09 -3.83
C ARG A 398 10.05 18.21 -2.91
N GLU A 399 9.14 18.71 -2.09
CA GLU A 399 9.40 19.74 -1.09
C GLU A 399 8.79 19.30 0.24
N SER A 400 9.40 19.73 1.34
CA SER A 400 8.81 19.51 2.66
C SER A 400 7.48 20.25 2.77
N PHE A 401 6.46 19.58 3.30
CA PHE A 401 5.13 20.14 3.55
C PHE A 401 4.66 19.87 4.97
N PHE A 402 5.45 19.17 5.75
CA PHE A 402 5.16 18.91 7.16
C PHE A 402 6.38 19.21 8.03
N ASP A 403 6.13 19.45 9.30
CA ASP A 403 7.15 19.74 10.30
C ASP A 403 6.69 19.22 11.68
N LEU A 404 7.62 18.61 12.41
CA LEU A 404 7.46 18.08 13.76
C LEU A 404 8.24 18.91 14.81
N MET A 405 8.93 19.96 14.38
CA MET A 405 9.86 20.72 15.22
C MET A 405 9.34 22.12 15.59
N SER A 406 8.55 22.76 14.71
CA SER A 406 7.99 24.12 14.96
C SER A 406 7.00 24.14 16.11
N HIS A 407 6.25 23.03 16.31
CA HIS A 407 5.35 22.81 17.44
C HIS A 407 5.64 21.42 18.01
N PRO A 408 6.63 21.27 18.91
CA PRO A 408 6.98 19.97 19.49
C PRO A 408 5.77 19.28 20.13
N GLY A 409 5.57 17.99 19.81
CA GLY A 409 4.37 17.24 20.21
C GLY A 409 3.15 17.50 19.31
N SER A 410 3.37 18.00 18.09
CA SER A 410 2.30 18.20 17.09
C SER A 410 2.86 18.04 15.69
N LEU A 411 2.02 17.61 14.75
CA LEU A 411 2.30 17.63 13.32
C LEU A 411 1.79 18.93 12.70
N THR A 412 2.68 19.72 12.11
CA THR A 412 2.32 20.91 11.34
C THR A 412 2.28 20.58 9.85
N LEU A 413 1.18 20.84 9.16
CA LEU A 413 1.05 20.73 7.73
C LEU A 413 0.96 22.10 7.08
N SER A 414 1.90 22.44 6.20
CA SER A 414 1.80 23.63 5.35
C SER A 414 0.81 23.38 4.22
N ALA A 415 -0.20 24.24 4.09
CA ALA A 415 -1.21 24.12 3.03
C ALA A 415 -0.56 24.30 1.66
N ARG A 416 -0.92 23.45 0.70
CA ARG A 416 -0.54 23.52 -0.71
C ARG A 416 -1.75 23.86 -1.56
N SER A 417 -1.51 24.36 -2.79
CA SER A 417 -2.57 24.63 -3.77
C SER A 417 -3.03 23.37 -4.54
N ALA A 418 -2.50 22.20 -4.19
CA ALA A 418 -2.95 20.94 -4.75
C ALA A 418 -4.19 20.45 -4.00
N ALA A 419 -5.35 20.53 -4.63
CA ALA A 419 -6.62 20.05 -4.08
C ALA A 419 -6.71 18.52 -4.13
N LEU A 420 -7.44 17.89 -3.18
CA LEU A 420 -7.92 16.52 -3.32
C LEU A 420 -8.64 16.38 -4.68
N GLY A 421 -8.44 15.28 -5.37
CA GLY A 421 -8.98 15.10 -6.72
C GLY A 421 -8.03 15.56 -7.84
N THR A 422 -6.85 16.07 -7.51
CA THR A 422 -5.82 16.37 -8.49
C THR A 422 -4.66 15.38 -8.38
N ARG A 423 -4.10 14.96 -9.52
CA ARG A 423 -2.90 14.11 -9.55
C ARG A 423 -1.65 14.95 -9.30
N ALA A 424 -1.58 15.54 -8.12
CA ALA A 424 -0.49 16.42 -7.70
C ALA A 424 0.01 16.02 -6.30
N GLN A 425 1.02 16.72 -5.80
CA GLN A 425 1.59 16.50 -4.47
C GLN A 425 0.76 17.20 -3.41
N LEU A 426 -0.07 16.45 -2.74
CA LEU A 426 -0.97 16.92 -1.69
C LEU A 426 -0.21 17.23 -0.38
N SER A 427 -0.73 18.13 0.44
CA SER A 427 -0.38 18.21 1.86
C SER A 427 -1.24 17.21 2.64
N PHE A 428 -0.91 15.92 2.50
CA PHE A 428 -1.64 14.80 3.06
C PHE A 428 -0.67 13.85 3.77
N VAL A 429 -0.98 13.53 5.03
CA VAL A 429 -0.31 12.51 5.84
C VAL A 429 -1.37 11.54 6.31
N GLY A 430 -1.31 10.29 5.88
CA GLY A 430 -2.35 9.31 6.14
C GLY A 430 -1.81 7.95 6.53
N ARG A 431 -2.71 7.12 7.07
CA ARG A 431 -2.50 5.70 7.35
C ARG A 431 -3.62 4.85 6.78
N ARG A 432 -3.35 3.59 6.54
CA ARG A 432 -4.33 2.63 6.02
C ARG A 432 -5.50 2.42 6.96
N GLN A 433 -6.72 2.31 6.41
CA GLN A 433 -7.85 1.74 7.13
C GLN A 433 -7.64 0.22 7.21
N GLN A 434 -7.58 -0.32 8.45
CA GLN A 434 -7.21 -1.72 8.70
C GLN A 434 -8.38 -2.56 9.23
N HIS A 435 -9.53 -1.93 9.47
CA HIS A 435 -10.75 -2.58 9.96
C HIS A 435 -11.95 -2.12 9.14
N ILE A 436 -12.95 -2.99 9.03
CA ILE A 436 -14.24 -2.67 8.43
C ILE A 436 -14.95 -1.64 9.31
N ASP A 437 -14.91 -1.86 10.62
CA ASP A 437 -15.41 -0.94 11.64
C ASP A 437 -14.24 -0.23 12.31
N ALA A 438 -14.12 1.07 12.04
CA ALA A 438 -12.97 1.86 12.49
C ALA A 438 -13.34 3.31 12.79
N SER A 439 -12.50 3.99 13.54
CA SER A 439 -12.56 5.44 13.65
C SER A 439 -11.20 6.08 13.57
N ALA A 440 -11.16 7.30 13.02
CA ALA A 440 -10.01 8.20 13.05
C ALA A 440 -10.43 9.51 13.66
N SER A 441 -9.64 10.04 14.60
CA SER A 441 -9.90 11.32 15.25
C SER A 441 -8.61 12.11 15.46
N THR A 442 -8.76 13.44 15.61
CA THR A 442 -7.64 14.37 15.84
C THR A 442 -8.10 15.60 16.58
N ALA A 443 -7.18 16.27 17.27
CA ALA A 443 -7.32 17.65 17.71
C ALA A 443 -6.50 18.53 16.76
N MET A 444 -7.11 19.59 16.23
CA MET A 444 -6.48 20.43 15.20
C MET A 444 -6.70 21.92 15.50
N ARG A 445 -5.67 22.72 15.24
CA ARG A 445 -5.71 24.19 15.21
C ARG A 445 -5.48 24.66 13.78
N PHE A 446 -6.43 25.39 13.24
CA PHE A 446 -6.34 25.98 11.89
C PHE A 446 -7.12 27.29 11.85
N THR A 447 -6.46 28.31 11.31
CA THR A 447 -7.05 29.64 11.08
C THR A 447 -7.12 29.93 9.61
N PRO A 448 -8.22 29.60 8.92
CA PRO A 448 -8.40 30.00 7.53
C PRO A 448 -8.54 31.51 7.44
N THR A 449 -7.84 32.15 6.50
CA THR A 449 -7.79 33.62 6.34
C THR A 449 -8.59 34.08 5.11
N LYS A 450 -8.82 33.18 4.16
CA LYS A 450 -9.59 33.46 2.92
C LYS A 450 -10.49 32.27 2.57
N PRO A 451 -11.55 32.53 1.78
CA PRO A 451 -12.41 31.47 1.27
C PRO A 451 -11.63 30.40 0.47
N GLY A 452 -12.01 29.14 0.62
CA GLY A 452 -11.38 28.00 -0.04
C GLY A 452 -10.21 27.38 0.72
N GLU A 453 -9.63 28.06 1.71
CA GLU A 453 -8.68 27.41 2.63
C GLU A 453 -9.41 26.42 3.51
N ILE A 454 -8.88 25.19 3.62
CA ILE A 454 -9.48 24.12 4.41
C ILE A 454 -8.40 23.18 4.95
N ALA A 455 -8.57 22.74 6.20
CA ALA A 455 -7.76 21.70 6.79
C ALA A 455 -8.61 20.76 7.66
N GLY A 456 -8.24 19.47 7.73
CA GLY A 456 -9.00 18.51 8.51
C GLY A 456 -8.63 17.06 8.27
N LEU A 457 -9.60 16.17 8.50
CA LEU A 457 -9.50 14.73 8.28
C LEU A 457 -10.09 14.32 6.93
N VAL A 458 -9.47 13.34 6.31
CA VAL A 458 -9.90 12.76 5.02
C VAL A 458 -10.08 11.26 5.20
N ALA A 459 -11.21 10.73 4.68
CA ALA A 459 -11.32 9.33 4.28
C ALA A 459 -11.06 9.28 2.77
N PHE A 460 -9.94 8.70 2.38
CA PHE A 460 -9.39 8.79 1.04
C PHE A 460 -9.24 7.40 0.42
N GLN A 461 -9.91 7.16 -0.71
CA GLN A 461 -9.75 5.96 -1.51
C GLN A 461 -8.91 6.24 -2.76
N THR A 462 -9.29 7.25 -3.53
CA THR A 462 -8.54 7.75 -4.68
C THR A 462 -8.75 9.26 -4.84
N ASP A 463 -8.06 9.85 -5.82
CA ASP A 463 -8.27 11.26 -6.21
C ASP A 463 -9.74 11.56 -6.52
N ASP A 464 -10.50 10.57 -7.02
CA ASP A 464 -11.90 10.73 -7.42
C ASP A 464 -12.92 10.23 -6.38
N PHE A 465 -12.50 9.55 -5.32
CA PHE A 465 -13.35 8.95 -4.30
C PHE A 465 -12.83 9.28 -2.90
N ASN A 466 -13.42 10.28 -2.26
CA ASN A 466 -13.00 10.70 -0.93
C ASN A 466 -14.04 11.55 -0.20
N TYR A 467 -13.90 11.62 1.13
CA TYR A 467 -14.58 12.56 2.01
C TYR A 467 -13.58 13.44 2.73
N LEU A 468 -13.80 14.75 2.78
CA LEU A 468 -13.02 15.71 3.57
C LEU A 468 -13.92 16.34 4.63
N LEU A 469 -13.61 16.09 5.90
CA LEU A 469 -14.17 16.78 7.05
C LEU A 469 -13.19 17.87 7.49
N GLY A 470 -13.47 19.14 7.19
CA GLY A 470 -12.48 20.20 7.37
C GLY A 470 -13.03 21.51 7.92
N VAL A 471 -12.14 22.27 8.55
CA VAL A 471 -12.38 23.64 9.02
C VAL A 471 -12.03 24.61 7.92
N THR A 472 -12.94 25.56 7.65
CA THR A 472 -12.84 26.56 6.56
C THR A 472 -13.57 27.85 6.93
N LEU A 473 -13.55 28.84 6.02
CA LEU A 473 -14.36 30.06 6.13
C LEU A 473 -15.57 29.97 5.18
N VAL A 474 -16.77 30.15 5.73
CA VAL A 474 -18.03 30.27 4.97
C VAL A 474 -18.70 31.60 5.35
N ASN A 475 -18.85 32.49 4.38
CA ASN A 475 -19.39 33.83 4.59
C ASN A 475 -18.68 34.62 5.73
N GLY A 476 -17.35 34.49 5.76
CA GLY A 476 -16.51 35.13 6.80
C GLY A 476 -16.59 34.47 8.19
N LYS A 477 -17.33 33.39 8.36
CA LYS A 477 -17.46 32.65 9.63
C LYS A 477 -16.67 31.35 9.57
N ARG A 478 -15.92 31.06 10.63
CA ARG A 478 -15.25 29.78 10.83
C ARG A 478 -16.30 28.66 10.92
N SER A 479 -16.15 27.65 10.09
CA SER A 479 -17.15 26.59 9.94
C SER A 479 -16.47 25.25 9.72
N VAL A 480 -17.14 24.16 10.10
CA VAL A 480 -16.79 22.81 9.67
C VAL A 480 -17.63 22.44 8.47
N GLN A 481 -16.99 21.84 7.45
CA GLN A 481 -17.67 21.33 6.27
C GLN A 481 -17.35 19.85 6.06
N LEU A 482 -18.33 19.12 5.54
CA LEU A 482 -18.12 17.83 4.91
C LEU A 482 -18.21 18.00 3.39
N ILE A 483 -17.15 17.65 2.70
CA ILE A 483 -17.05 17.64 1.24
C ILE A 483 -16.94 16.20 0.76
N GLU A 484 -17.76 15.82 -0.21
CA GLU A 484 -17.77 14.51 -0.86
C GLU A 484 -17.30 14.63 -2.30
N ARG A 485 -16.41 13.73 -2.71
CA ARG A 485 -16.10 13.47 -4.10
C ARG A 485 -16.46 12.03 -4.45
N ASP A 486 -17.43 11.88 -5.33
CA ASP A 486 -17.95 10.60 -5.81
C ASP A 486 -17.69 10.46 -7.31
N GLY A 487 -16.69 9.69 -7.66
CA GLY A 487 -16.22 9.46 -9.04
C GLY A 487 -17.11 8.53 -9.87
N ARG A 488 -18.20 7.98 -9.32
CA ARG A 488 -19.19 7.21 -10.11
C ARG A 488 -19.77 8.02 -11.26
N VAL A 489 -19.83 9.33 -11.10
CA VAL A 489 -20.16 10.26 -12.20
C VAL A 489 -18.87 10.94 -12.66
N PRO A 490 -18.35 10.62 -13.85
CA PRO A 490 -17.11 11.19 -14.35
C PRO A 490 -17.14 12.72 -14.39
N ASN A 491 -16.04 13.36 -14.01
CA ASN A 491 -15.86 14.80 -13.98
C ASN A 491 -16.84 15.58 -13.08
N LYS A 492 -17.60 14.93 -12.21
CA LYS A 492 -18.44 15.58 -11.22
C LYS A 492 -17.54 16.35 -10.23
N ALA A 493 -17.83 17.63 -10.05
CA ALA A 493 -17.15 18.42 -9.02
C ALA A 493 -17.49 17.89 -7.63
N PRO A 494 -16.57 18.01 -6.65
CA PRO A 494 -16.88 17.70 -5.27
C PRO A 494 -18.04 18.55 -4.77
N ILE A 495 -18.88 18.00 -3.91
CA ILE A 495 -20.04 18.68 -3.34
C ILE A 495 -19.84 18.93 -1.85
N THR A 496 -20.27 20.08 -1.37
CA THR A 496 -20.44 20.32 0.07
C THR A 496 -21.73 19.63 0.53
N VAL A 497 -21.58 18.56 1.31
CA VAL A 497 -22.72 17.78 1.83
C VAL A 497 -23.43 18.55 2.94
N VAL A 498 -22.66 19.14 3.85
CA VAL A 498 -23.16 19.87 5.01
C VAL A 498 -22.12 20.86 5.53
N THR A 499 -22.61 21.94 6.13
CA THR A 499 -21.80 22.98 6.79
C THR A 499 -22.42 23.33 8.13
N ALA A 500 -21.59 23.49 9.16
CA ALA A 500 -22.00 24.02 10.45
C ALA A 500 -21.00 25.09 10.94
N PRO A 501 -21.47 26.22 11.50
CA PRO A 501 -20.59 27.21 12.09
C PRO A 501 -19.94 26.65 13.37
N ILE A 502 -18.69 27.03 13.61
CA ILE A 502 -17.95 26.65 14.82
C ILE A 502 -17.84 27.87 15.73
N PRO A 503 -18.31 27.79 16.99
CA PRO A 503 -18.11 28.86 17.95
C PRO A 503 -16.64 28.97 18.40
N GLY A 504 -16.28 30.06 19.05
CA GLY A 504 -14.95 30.27 19.59
C GLY A 504 -14.05 31.18 18.78
N ALA A 505 -12.85 31.43 19.32
CA ALA A 505 -11.86 32.31 18.71
C ALA A 505 -11.25 31.70 17.43
N ALA A 506 -10.74 32.56 16.54
CA ALA A 506 -9.91 32.11 15.43
C ALA A 506 -8.72 31.30 15.96
N GLY A 507 -8.45 30.13 15.42
CA GLY A 507 -7.37 29.25 15.88
C GLY A 507 -7.64 28.40 17.13
N ALA A 508 -8.82 28.50 17.74
CA ALA A 508 -9.22 27.58 18.81
C ALA A 508 -9.20 26.12 18.31
N THR A 509 -8.83 25.20 19.19
CA THR A 509 -8.79 23.76 18.86
C THR A 509 -10.16 23.27 18.44
N VAL A 510 -10.19 22.46 17.40
CA VAL A 510 -11.36 21.70 16.94
C VAL A 510 -10.99 20.23 16.90
N TYR A 511 -11.86 19.40 17.41
CA TYR A 511 -11.74 17.95 17.35
C TYR A 511 -12.56 17.45 16.18
N LEU A 512 -11.96 16.61 15.33
CA LEU A 512 -12.60 16.00 14.17
C LEU A 512 -12.59 14.49 14.31
N LYS A 513 -13.66 13.82 13.87
CA LYS A 513 -13.79 12.37 13.93
C LYS A 513 -14.52 11.83 12.72
N ILE A 514 -13.97 10.79 12.11
CA ILE A 514 -14.59 9.94 11.09
C ILE A 514 -14.79 8.56 11.71
N THR A 515 -15.99 7.98 11.58
CA THR A 515 -16.29 6.61 12.04
C THR A 515 -16.82 5.81 10.87
N ALA A 516 -16.14 4.73 10.51
CA ALA A 516 -16.55 3.74 9.53
C ALA A 516 -17.33 2.60 10.21
N ARG A 517 -18.42 2.15 9.60
CA ARG A 517 -19.21 0.97 9.97
C ARG A 517 -19.62 0.25 8.67
N GLY A 518 -18.72 -0.57 8.13
CA GLY A 518 -18.93 -1.19 6.83
C GLY A 518 -19.19 -0.18 5.72
N ASP A 519 -20.41 -0.18 5.18
CA ASP A 519 -20.88 0.70 4.11
C ASP A 519 -21.35 2.08 4.57
N LYS A 520 -21.24 2.42 5.87
CA LYS A 520 -21.69 3.68 6.45
C LYS A 520 -20.55 4.43 7.13
N TYR A 521 -20.48 5.74 6.90
CA TYR A 521 -19.52 6.61 7.55
C TYR A 521 -20.21 7.77 8.26
N ASP A 522 -19.81 8.01 9.52
CA ASP A 522 -20.24 9.17 10.30
C ASP A 522 -19.12 10.19 10.40
N PHE A 523 -19.48 11.45 10.33
CA PHE A 523 -18.58 12.58 10.45
C PHE A 523 -19.02 13.46 11.61
N SER A 524 -18.12 13.69 12.57
CA SER A 524 -18.42 14.43 13.79
C SER A 524 -17.33 15.45 14.08
N TYR A 525 -17.69 16.52 14.80
CA TYR A 525 -16.76 17.52 15.31
C TYR A 525 -17.08 17.85 16.76
N ALA A 526 -16.14 18.47 17.45
CA ALA A 526 -16.32 19.00 18.80
C ALA A 526 -15.45 20.25 18.99
N THR A 527 -15.87 21.15 19.90
CA THR A 527 -15.07 22.28 20.37
C THR A 527 -14.49 22.04 21.76
N GLU A 528 -14.99 21.02 22.46
CA GLU A 528 -14.49 20.53 23.72
C GLU A 528 -14.21 19.04 23.67
N PRO A 529 -13.18 18.53 24.33
CA PRO A 529 -12.83 17.11 24.29
C PRO A 529 -14.01 16.20 24.63
N GLY A 530 -14.29 15.23 23.77
CA GLY A 530 -15.31 14.21 23.98
C GLY A 530 -16.77 14.64 23.78
N GLN A 531 -17.04 15.94 23.58
CA GLN A 531 -18.40 16.46 23.36
C GLN A 531 -18.76 16.48 21.87
N TRP A 532 -18.87 15.30 21.29
CA TRP A 532 -19.07 15.13 19.85
C TRP A 532 -20.46 15.58 19.36
N THR A 533 -20.47 16.41 18.33
CA THR A 533 -21.65 16.74 17.53
C THR A 533 -21.54 16.02 16.19
N THR A 534 -22.52 15.19 15.86
CA THR A 534 -22.60 14.54 14.56
C THR A 534 -22.97 15.57 13.50
N LEU A 535 -22.08 15.79 12.55
CA LEU A 535 -22.30 16.69 11.41
C LEU A 535 -23.10 15.96 10.32
N LYS A 536 -22.74 14.69 10.04
CA LYS A 536 -23.40 13.82 9.08
C LYS A 536 -23.30 12.39 9.57
N ALA A 537 -24.44 11.72 9.70
CA ALA A 537 -24.52 10.28 9.95
C ALA A 537 -24.81 9.54 8.63
N ASP A 538 -24.43 8.26 8.59
CA ASP A 538 -24.76 7.30 7.54
C ASP A 538 -24.48 7.80 6.12
N ALA A 539 -23.33 8.50 5.91
CA ALA A 539 -22.86 8.81 4.57
C ALA A 539 -22.48 7.51 3.83
N ASP A 540 -22.59 7.53 2.51
CA ASP A 540 -22.33 6.36 1.64
C ASP A 540 -20.85 5.95 1.67
N GLY A 541 -20.48 5.00 2.52
CA GLY A 541 -19.13 4.43 2.60
C GLY A 541 -18.76 3.53 1.43
N THR A 542 -19.72 3.14 0.59
CA THR A 542 -19.43 2.28 -0.58
C THR A 542 -18.53 2.95 -1.60
N ILE A 543 -18.55 4.29 -1.67
CA ILE A 543 -17.64 5.06 -2.55
C ILE A 543 -16.17 4.86 -2.17
N LEU A 544 -15.89 4.45 -0.93
CA LEU A 544 -14.53 4.16 -0.44
C LEU A 544 -14.15 2.68 -0.62
N SER A 545 -15.02 1.85 -1.22
CA SER A 545 -14.68 0.48 -1.58
C SER A 545 -13.77 0.42 -2.79
N SER A 546 -12.72 -0.39 -2.72
CA SER A 546 -11.82 -0.67 -3.84
C SER A 546 -12.58 -1.13 -5.08
N LYS A 547 -13.64 -1.93 -4.90
CA LYS A 547 -14.49 -2.42 -6.00
C LYS A 547 -15.26 -1.29 -6.69
N VAL A 548 -15.83 -0.35 -5.94
CA VAL A 548 -16.56 0.80 -6.49
C VAL A 548 -15.61 1.79 -7.16
N ALA A 549 -14.50 2.13 -6.49
CA ALA A 549 -13.51 3.06 -7.02
C ALA A 549 -12.74 2.51 -8.24
N GLY A 550 -12.76 1.20 -8.46
CA GLY A 550 -12.18 0.55 -9.64
C GLY A 550 -13.03 0.72 -10.90
N GLY A 551 -14.35 0.80 -10.78
CA GLY A 551 -15.26 0.86 -11.93
C GLY A 551 -14.97 -0.26 -12.92
N PHE A 552 -14.73 0.11 -14.20
CA PHE A 552 -14.28 -0.80 -15.25
C PHE A 552 -12.76 -1.04 -15.26
N SER A 553 -11.98 -0.27 -14.49
CA SER A 553 -10.55 -0.45 -14.29
C SER A 553 -10.28 -0.98 -12.89
N SER A 554 -9.21 -1.75 -12.72
CA SER A 554 -8.85 -2.30 -11.42
C SER A 554 -8.38 -1.18 -10.48
N ASN A 555 -8.90 -1.15 -9.26
CA ASN A 555 -8.36 -0.37 -8.15
C ASN A 555 -7.73 -1.33 -7.14
N PHE A 556 -6.46 -1.12 -6.86
CA PHE A 556 -5.63 -2.06 -6.11
C PHE A 556 -5.38 -1.64 -4.65
N VAL A 557 -5.80 -0.42 -4.27
CA VAL A 557 -5.59 0.12 -2.93
C VAL A 557 -6.84 0.01 -2.05
N GLY A 558 -6.65 0.06 -0.74
CA GLY A 558 -7.72 0.27 0.25
C GLY A 558 -7.83 1.76 0.64
N ALA A 559 -8.81 2.06 1.47
CA ALA A 559 -9.02 3.40 2.00
C ALA A 559 -7.93 3.79 3.02
N MET A 560 -7.69 5.10 3.11
CA MET A 560 -6.81 5.74 4.07
C MET A 560 -7.60 6.71 4.95
N PHE A 561 -7.20 6.85 6.20
CA PHE A 561 -7.53 8.02 7.01
C PHE A 561 -6.33 8.94 7.11
N GLY A 562 -6.50 10.24 6.85
CA GLY A 562 -5.38 11.16 6.85
C GLY A 562 -5.72 12.58 7.27
N MET A 563 -4.68 13.31 7.63
CA MET A 563 -4.68 14.74 7.89
C MET A 563 -4.32 15.49 6.61
N TYR A 564 -5.00 16.59 6.36
CA TYR A 564 -4.88 17.33 5.11
C TYR A 564 -4.96 18.83 5.33
N ALA A 565 -4.22 19.61 4.52
CA ALA A 565 -4.30 21.06 4.48
C ALA A 565 -4.22 21.59 3.04
N TYR A 566 -5.07 22.57 2.72
CA TYR A 566 -5.17 23.17 1.38
C TYR A 566 -5.38 24.68 1.44
N SER A 567 -4.74 25.39 0.52
CA SER A 567 -4.96 26.82 0.26
C SER A 567 -4.89 27.08 -1.25
N PRO A 568 -5.95 27.63 -1.88
CA PRO A 568 -6.01 27.87 -3.32
C PRO A 568 -5.04 28.94 -3.81
#